data_e5a408b1252c2f0c072a6c8c99b339f8
#
_entry.id   e5a408b1252c2f0c072a6c8c99b339f8
#
_cell.length_a   1.000
_cell.length_b   1.000
_cell.length_c   1.000
_cell.angle_alpha   90.00
_cell.angle_beta   90.00
_cell.angle_gamma   90.00
#
_symmetry.space_group_name_H-M   'P 1'
#
loop_
_entity.id
_entity.type
_entity.pdbx_description
1 polymer ?
#
loop_
_entity_poly.entity_id
_entity_poly.type
_entity_poly.pdbx_seq_one_letter_code
_entity_poly.pdbx_strand_id
1 'polypeptide(L)'
;GVKGIVASRGVNRYHVPCILFTIEDGIARGSGRSVGSVDLFHAVEECSDLLIRFGGHQGAVGVTLKAEKIDEFRHRLSEALSQLPAKDFESTGEVSALVTLSEINAASLDALEVLQPFGQGNKKPLFAVQGVTMKNRNRAGAGGIHLCFMASDGVSSVASIMFRAPHIDVAADYDGAVDIVFEAVNETWQGRTKPKLMVKDILYRDTPEDEEDLFEDLSQVLVAQSTSKETVSEVSETP
;
A
#
# COMPACT_ATOMS: atom_id res chain seq x y z
N GLY A 1 8.53 17.22 -5.29
CA GLY A 1 7.76 18.10 -4.43
C GLY A 1 6.70 17.34 -3.63
N VAL A 2 5.99 18.02 -2.75
CA VAL A 2 5.01 17.45 -1.79
C VAL A 2 3.90 16.61 -2.47
N LYS A 3 3.48 16.97 -3.69
CA LYS A 3 2.41 16.26 -4.44
C LYS A 3 2.67 14.77 -4.61
N GLY A 4 3.90 14.40 -4.97
CA GLY A 4 4.26 12.98 -5.15
C GLY A 4 4.15 12.17 -3.85
N ILE A 5 4.48 12.79 -2.70
CA ILE A 5 4.34 12.13 -1.39
C ILE A 5 2.86 11.89 -1.06
N VAL A 6 2.00 12.86 -1.36
CA VAL A 6 0.56 12.73 -1.11
C VAL A 6 -0.07 11.73 -2.10
N ALA A 7 0.35 11.71 -3.37
CA ALA A 7 -0.09 10.70 -4.34
C ALA A 7 0.29 9.28 -3.87
N SER A 8 1.51 9.07 -3.35
CA SER A 8 1.91 7.78 -2.78
C SER A 8 1.05 7.35 -1.58
N ARG A 9 0.61 8.31 -0.74
CA ARG A 9 -0.32 8.01 0.35
C ARG A 9 -1.70 7.59 -0.16
N GLY A 10 -2.15 8.18 -1.27
CA GLY A 10 -3.38 7.77 -1.94
C GLY A 10 -3.30 6.33 -2.46
N VAL A 11 -2.21 6.00 -3.16
CA VAL A 11 -1.95 4.64 -3.63
C VAL A 11 -1.94 3.63 -2.46
N ASN A 12 -1.19 3.93 -1.39
CA ASN A 12 -1.10 3.03 -0.24
C ASN A 12 -2.43 2.84 0.52
N ARG A 13 -3.36 3.79 0.38
CA ARG A 13 -4.65 3.73 1.07
C ARG A 13 -5.73 3.02 0.24
N TYR A 14 -5.71 3.22 -1.07
CA TYR A 14 -6.80 2.79 -1.95
C TYR A 14 -6.39 1.68 -2.92
N HIS A 15 -5.09 1.31 -2.94
CA HIS A 15 -4.52 0.29 -3.82
C HIS A 15 -4.82 0.49 -5.32
N VAL A 16 -4.95 1.76 -5.73
CA VAL A 16 -5.15 2.17 -7.12
C VAL A 16 -4.18 3.28 -7.50
N PRO A 17 -3.83 3.45 -8.80
CA PRO A 17 -3.04 4.59 -9.25
C PRO A 17 -3.69 5.91 -8.84
N CYS A 18 -2.88 6.85 -8.38
CA CYS A 18 -3.36 8.13 -7.87
C CYS A 18 -2.59 9.30 -8.50
N ILE A 19 -3.32 10.27 -9.08
CA ILE A 19 -2.76 11.51 -9.60
C ILE A 19 -3.34 12.69 -8.82
N LEU A 20 -2.47 13.48 -8.19
CA LEU A 20 -2.86 14.65 -7.43
C LEU A 20 -2.56 15.92 -8.21
N PHE A 21 -3.54 16.80 -8.36
CA PHE A 21 -3.42 18.07 -9.07
C PHE A 21 -3.34 19.27 -8.13
N THR A 22 -2.59 20.29 -8.54
CA THR A 22 -2.81 21.68 -8.13
C THR A 22 -3.25 22.49 -9.34
N ILE A 23 -4.23 23.40 -9.14
CA ILE A 23 -4.77 24.24 -10.19
C ILE A 23 -4.36 25.68 -9.89
N GLU A 24 -3.67 26.30 -10.85
CA GLU A 24 -3.27 27.70 -10.81
C GLU A 24 -3.49 28.31 -12.19
N ASP A 25 -4.16 29.44 -12.25
CA ASP A 25 -4.44 30.19 -13.49
C ASP A 25 -5.07 29.33 -14.61
N GLY A 26 -6.01 28.45 -14.26
CA GLY A 26 -6.68 27.57 -15.20
C GLY A 26 -5.82 26.40 -15.71
N ILE A 27 -4.61 26.23 -15.21
CA ILE A 27 -3.70 25.13 -15.54
C ILE A 27 -3.59 24.17 -14.35
N ALA A 28 -3.85 22.91 -14.62
CA ALA A 28 -3.67 21.82 -13.65
C ALA A 28 -2.32 21.15 -13.86
N ARG A 29 -1.52 21.06 -12.78
CA ARG A 29 -0.24 20.33 -12.74
C ARG A 29 -0.35 19.18 -11.77
N GLY A 30 -0.27 17.95 -12.30
CA GLY A 30 -0.42 16.70 -11.57
C GLY A 30 0.89 15.98 -11.32
N SER A 31 0.90 15.20 -10.24
CA SER A 31 1.93 14.19 -9.98
C SER A 31 1.25 12.89 -9.62
N GLY A 32 1.53 11.83 -10.40
CA GLY A 32 0.93 10.51 -10.26
C GLY A 32 1.90 9.48 -9.68
N ARG A 33 1.31 8.48 -9.07
CA ARG A 33 1.98 7.25 -8.62
C ARG A 33 1.14 6.05 -9.03
N SER A 34 1.82 4.97 -9.40
CA SER A 34 1.21 3.71 -9.77
C SER A 34 1.16 2.73 -8.60
N VAL A 35 0.52 1.59 -8.81
CA VAL A 35 0.42 0.44 -7.91
C VAL A 35 0.75 -0.83 -8.69
N GLY A 36 1.29 -1.84 -8.02
CA GLY A 36 1.58 -3.15 -8.61
C GLY A 36 2.45 -3.06 -9.85
N SER A 37 2.03 -3.77 -10.91
CA SER A 37 2.65 -3.76 -12.23
C SER A 37 2.01 -2.80 -13.23
N VAL A 38 1.01 -2.01 -12.81
CA VAL A 38 0.31 -1.05 -13.69
C VAL A 38 1.29 -0.05 -14.31
N ASP A 39 1.33 0.01 -15.65
CA ASP A 39 2.08 1.02 -16.37
C ASP A 39 1.25 2.31 -16.48
N LEU A 40 1.40 3.17 -15.45
CA LEU A 40 0.70 4.45 -15.40
C LEU A 40 1.16 5.42 -16.50
N PHE A 41 2.42 5.31 -16.96
CA PHE A 41 2.92 6.16 -18.04
C PHE A 41 2.19 5.86 -19.34
N HIS A 42 2.06 4.59 -19.71
CA HIS A 42 1.36 4.17 -20.90
C HIS A 42 -0.13 4.57 -20.86
N ALA A 43 -0.81 4.33 -19.74
CA ALA A 43 -2.20 4.75 -19.57
C ALA A 43 -2.39 6.28 -19.70
N VAL A 44 -1.43 7.08 -19.23
CA VAL A 44 -1.44 8.55 -19.42
C VAL A 44 -1.15 8.94 -20.85
N GLU A 45 -0.26 8.23 -21.54
CA GLU A 45 0.08 8.46 -22.95
C GLU A 45 -1.13 8.28 -23.87
N GLU A 46 -2.03 7.34 -23.59
CA GLU A 46 -3.31 7.17 -24.32
C GLU A 46 -4.24 8.39 -24.21
N CYS A 47 -4.01 9.24 -23.20
CA CYS A 47 -4.75 10.49 -22.98
C CYS A 47 -3.96 11.73 -23.46
N SER A 48 -2.89 11.57 -24.24
CA SER A 48 -1.94 12.62 -24.58
C SER A 48 -2.55 13.84 -25.29
N ASP A 49 -3.62 13.65 -26.04
CA ASP A 49 -4.38 14.71 -26.72
C ASP A 49 -5.05 15.70 -25.76
N LEU A 50 -5.29 15.32 -24.51
CA LEU A 50 -5.84 16.18 -23.47
C LEU A 50 -4.74 16.95 -22.70
N LEU A 51 -3.48 16.57 -22.88
CA LEU A 51 -2.36 17.04 -22.08
C LEU A 51 -1.56 18.13 -22.81
N ILE A 52 -1.17 19.16 -22.06
CA ILE A 52 -0.21 20.16 -22.52
C ILE A 52 1.21 19.58 -22.47
N ARG A 53 1.48 18.80 -21.41
CA ARG A 53 2.78 18.14 -21.18
C ARG A 53 2.59 16.94 -20.25
N PHE A 54 3.33 15.88 -20.51
CA PHE A 54 3.45 14.74 -19.59
C PHE A 54 4.84 14.13 -19.67
N GLY A 55 5.18 13.29 -18.70
CA GLY A 55 6.45 12.56 -18.66
C GLY A 55 6.57 11.76 -17.37
N GLY A 56 7.46 10.79 -17.39
CA GLY A 56 7.66 9.90 -16.24
C GLY A 56 8.12 8.51 -16.65
N HIS A 57 7.70 7.53 -15.90
CA HIS A 57 7.93 6.11 -16.13
C HIS A 57 6.75 5.31 -15.55
N GLN A 58 6.75 3.98 -15.73
CA GLN A 58 5.69 3.07 -15.26
C GLN A 58 5.14 3.42 -13.87
N GLY A 59 6.01 3.63 -12.88
CA GLY A 59 5.61 3.83 -11.48
C GLY A 59 5.27 5.27 -11.09
N ALA A 60 5.59 6.28 -11.92
CA ALA A 60 5.37 7.67 -11.58
C ALA A 60 5.28 8.58 -12.81
N VAL A 61 4.31 9.50 -12.80
CA VAL A 61 4.08 10.44 -13.89
C VAL A 61 3.94 11.87 -13.40
N GLY A 62 4.33 12.81 -14.26
CA GLY A 62 3.99 14.22 -14.16
C GLY A 62 3.11 14.60 -15.34
N VAL A 63 2.00 15.30 -15.08
CA VAL A 63 1.05 15.72 -16.13
C VAL A 63 0.70 17.20 -15.98
N THR A 64 0.46 17.86 -17.10
CA THR A 64 -0.03 19.24 -17.14
C THR A 64 -1.14 19.33 -18.17
N LEU A 65 -2.29 19.87 -17.78
CA LEU A 65 -3.44 20.03 -18.67
C LEU A 65 -4.24 21.29 -18.27
N LYS A 66 -5.18 21.70 -19.10
CA LYS A 66 -6.14 22.75 -18.72
C LYS A 66 -7.07 22.22 -17.64
N ALA A 67 -7.38 23.05 -16.63
CA ALA A 67 -8.23 22.65 -15.51
C ALA A 67 -9.62 22.14 -15.97
N GLU A 68 -10.18 22.71 -17.02
CA GLU A 68 -11.45 22.30 -17.64
C GLU A 68 -11.42 20.88 -18.23
N LYS A 69 -10.22 20.30 -18.45
CA LYS A 69 -10.03 18.97 -19.02
C LYS A 69 -9.80 17.89 -17.97
N ILE A 70 -9.77 18.22 -16.67
CA ILE A 70 -9.49 17.24 -15.60
C ILE A 70 -10.53 16.12 -15.58
N ASP A 71 -11.81 16.43 -15.71
CA ASP A 71 -12.88 15.44 -15.64
C ASP A 71 -12.86 14.49 -16.85
N GLU A 72 -12.61 15.02 -18.04
CA GLU A 72 -12.44 14.21 -19.24
C GLU A 72 -11.20 13.31 -19.15
N PHE A 73 -10.10 13.87 -18.69
CA PHE A 73 -8.87 13.10 -18.44
C PHE A 73 -9.07 11.99 -17.41
N ARG A 74 -9.73 12.30 -16.27
CA ARG A 74 -10.06 11.32 -15.25
C ARG A 74 -10.90 10.17 -15.80
N HIS A 75 -11.92 10.47 -16.58
CA HIS A 75 -12.80 9.46 -17.17
C HIS A 75 -12.05 8.54 -18.12
N ARG A 76 -11.32 9.08 -19.07
CA ARG A 76 -10.54 8.30 -20.05
C ARG A 76 -9.42 7.47 -19.39
N LEU A 77 -8.71 8.05 -18.41
CA LEU A 77 -7.69 7.34 -17.68
C LEU A 77 -8.30 6.18 -16.87
N SER A 78 -9.44 6.39 -16.22
CA SER A 78 -10.15 5.33 -15.50
C SER A 78 -10.62 4.23 -16.44
N GLU A 79 -11.10 4.57 -17.62
CA GLU A 79 -11.49 3.60 -18.64
C GLU A 79 -10.28 2.78 -19.13
N ALA A 80 -9.16 3.41 -19.45
CA ALA A 80 -7.93 2.72 -19.83
C ALA A 80 -7.45 1.76 -18.73
N LEU A 81 -7.45 2.21 -17.47
CA LEU A 81 -7.05 1.39 -16.34
C LEU A 81 -8.02 0.23 -16.06
N SER A 82 -9.32 0.40 -16.33
CA SER A 82 -10.33 -0.65 -16.12
C SER A 82 -10.17 -1.85 -17.07
N GLN A 83 -9.45 -1.69 -18.17
CA GLN A 83 -9.15 -2.77 -19.10
C GLN A 83 -7.98 -3.66 -18.63
N LEU A 84 -7.25 -3.24 -17.61
CA LEU A 84 -6.12 -3.99 -17.09
C LEU A 84 -6.58 -5.13 -16.18
N PRO A 85 -5.87 -6.27 -16.18
CA PRO A 85 -6.16 -7.37 -15.27
C PRO A 85 -6.06 -6.94 -13.80
N ALA A 86 -6.95 -7.43 -12.94
CA ALA A 86 -6.94 -7.14 -11.50
C ALA A 86 -5.57 -7.42 -10.85
N LYS A 87 -4.90 -8.49 -11.26
CA LYS A 87 -3.55 -8.86 -10.80
C LYS A 87 -2.51 -7.77 -10.97
N ASP A 88 -2.66 -6.86 -11.95
CA ASP A 88 -1.71 -5.78 -12.20
C ASP A 88 -1.79 -4.69 -11.13
N PHE A 89 -2.90 -4.62 -10.39
CA PHE A 89 -3.09 -3.73 -9.26
C PHE A 89 -2.57 -4.31 -7.94
N GLU A 90 -2.24 -5.61 -7.92
CA GLU A 90 -1.68 -6.25 -6.74
C GLU A 90 -0.24 -5.81 -6.51
N SER A 91 0.06 -5.36 -5.30
CA SER A 91 1.43 -5.06 -4.89
C SER A 91 2.13 -6.37 -4.56
N THR A 92 2.88 -6.91 -5.52
CA THR A 92 3.72 -8.08 -5.26
C THR A 92 5.01 -7.65 -4.58
N GLY A 93 5.27 -8.20 -3.40
CA GLY A 93 6.55 -8.07 -2.70
C GLY A 93 7.42 -9.30 -2.96
N GLU A 94 8.68 -9.10 -3.35
CA GLU A 94 9.64 -10.18 -3.43
C GLU A 94 10.30 -10.37 -2.07
N VAL A 95 10.16 -11.57 -1.50
CA VAL A 95 10.83 -11.97 -0.26
C VAL A 95 12.18 -12.58 -0.61
N SER A 96 13.25 -12.05 -0.02
CA SER A 96 14.62 -12.49 -0.26
C SER A 96 14.88 -13.90 0.27
N ALA A 97 14.28 -14.25 1.41
CA ALA A 97 14.35 -15.60 1.99
C ALA A 97 13.21 -15.86 2.99
N LEU A 98 12.81 -17.14 3.10
CA LEU A 98 12.09 -17.67 4.23
C LEU A 98 13.11 -18.06 5.32
N VAL A 99 12.84 -17.62 6.54
CA VAL A 99 13.75 -17.85 7.69
C VAL A 99 12.96 -18.31 8.91
N THR A 100 13.66 -18.91 9.86
CA THR A 100 13.13 -19.23 11.20
C THR A 100 13.44 -18.07 12.17
N LEU A 101 12.69 -17.94 13.25
CA LEU A 101 12.96 -16.91 14.26
C LEU A 101 14.34 -17.10 14.94
N SER A 102 14.84 -18.33 15.03
CA SER A 102 16.15 -18.62 15.61
C SER A 102 17.33 -18.13 14.75
N GLU A 103 17.13 -18.01 13.44
CA GLU A 103 18.13 -17.44 12.51
C GLU A 103 18.23 -15.92 12.63
N ILE A 104 17.23 -15.27 13.19
CA ILE A 104 17.21 -13.82 13.42
C ILE A 104 17.91 -13.50 14.75
N ASN A 105 19.21 -13.37 14.68
CA ASN A 105 20.06 -13.04 15.82
C ASN A 105 21.06 -11.92 15.47
N ALA A 106 21.72 -11.36 16.50
CA ALA A 106 22.60 -10.22 16.29
C ALA A 106 23.70 -10.51 15.27
N ALA A 107 24.31 -11.70 15.31
CA ALA A 107 25.41 -12.05 14.43
C ALA A 107 24.97 -12.18 12.95
N SER A 108 23.78 -12.78 12.69
CA SER A 108 23.25 -12.87 11.32
C SER A 108 22.88 -11.49 10.76
N LEU A 109 22.38 -10.60 11.62
CA LEU A 109 22.04 -9.22 11.20
C LEU A 109 23.28 -8.36 10.95
N ASP A 110 24.33 -8.51 11.76
CA ASP A 110 25.61 -7.85 11.54
C ASP A 110 26.25 -8.32 10.22
N ALA A 111 26.12 -9.61 9.88
CA ALA A 111 26.61 -10.13 8.62
C ALA A 111 25.88 -9.53 7.39
N LEU A 112 24.58 -9.17 7.52
CA LEU A 112 23.84 -8.51 6.44
C LEU A 112 24.32 -7.08 6.18
N GLU A 113 25.00 -6.43 7.11
CA GLU A 113 25.56 -5.09 6.90
C GLU A 113 26.63 -5.04 5.80
N VAL A 114 27.26 -6.18 5.48
CA VAL A 114 28.21 -6.29 4.37
C VAL A 114 27.53 -6.00 3.00
N LEU A 115 26.21 -6.19 2.92
CA LEU A 115 25.43 -5.90 1.69
C LEU A 115 25.14 -4.41 1.48
N GLN A 116 25.48 -3.55 2.42
CA GLN A 116 25.26 -2.10 2.32
C GLN A 116 26.26 -1.43 1.33
N PRO A 117 25.90 -0.27 0.74
CA PRO A 117 24.72 0.55 1.03
C PRO A 117 23.47 0.05 0.31
N PHE A 118 22.33 0.01 1.02
CA PHE A 118 21.04 -0.26 0.42
C PHE A 118 20.47 0.99 -0.25
N GLY A 119 19.75 0.81 -1.36
CA GLY A 119 19.12 1.89 -2.12
C GLY A 119 18.52 1.42 -3.44
N GLN A 120 18.41 2.31 -4.41
CA GLN A 120 17.92 1.99 -5.73
C GLN A 120 18.91 1.02 -6.43
N GLY A 121 18.42 -0.17 -6.82
CA GLY A 121 19.25 -1.23 -7.41
C GLY A 121 19.89 -2.21 -6.42
N ASN A 122 19.90 -1.89 -5.11
CA ASN A 122 20.30 -2.80 -4.04
C ASN A 122 19.32 -2.68 -2.87
N LYS A 123 18.16 -3.31 -3.01
CA LYS A 123 17.09 -3.24 -2.00
C LYS A 123 17.52 -3.93 -0.72
N LYS A 124 17.10 -3.36 0.42
CA LYS A 124 17.27 -4.01 1.70
C LYS A 124 16.54 -5.36 1.70
N PRO A 125 17.18 -6.45 2.17
CA PRO A 125 16.56 -7.77 2.20
C PRO A 125 15.24 -7.76 2.97
N LEU A 126 14.22 -8.38 2.38
CA LEU A 126 12.93 -8.62 2.97
C LEU A 126 12.82 -10.11 3.28
N PHE A 127 12.52 -10.43 4.52
CA PHE A 127 12.41 -11.81 5.00
C PHE A 127 10.97 -12.17 5.31
N ALA A 128 10.65 -13.45 5.28
CA ALA A 128 9.40 -13.94 5.81
C ALA A 128 9.63 -15.08 6.82
N VAL A 129 8.76 -15.15 7.81
CA VAL A 129 8.64 -16.26 8.75
C VAL A 129 7.21 -16.77 8.72
N GLN A 130 7.04 -18.08 8.76
CA GLN A 130 5.73 -18.71 8.62
C GLN A 130 5.25 -19.35 9.91
N GLY A 131 3.92 -19.32 10.14
CA GLY A 131 3.27 -20.06 11.22
C GLY A 131 3.63 -19.60 12.62
N VAL A 132 3.94 -18.33 12.81
CA VAL A 132 4.23 -17.75 14.12
C VAL A 132 2.98 -17.18 14.77
N THR A 133 3.00 -17.07 16.11
CA THR A 133 1.94 -16.41 16.89
C THR A 133 2.40 -15.04 17.35
N MET A 134 1.46 -14.08 17.41
CA MET A 134 1.69 -12.74 17.92
C MET A 134 1.36 -12.67 19.42
N LYS A 135 2.37 -12.69 20.29
CA LYS A 135 2.21 -12.59 21.75
C LYS A 135 2.43 -11.15 22.24
N ASN A 136 1.85 -10.80 23.39
CA ASN A 136 2.03 -9.51 24.07
C ASN A 136 1.74 -8.32 23.12
N ARG A 137 0.66 -8.41 22.36
CA ARG A 137 0.23 -7.37 21.44
C ARG A 137 -0.14 -6.10 22.18
N ASN A 138 0.37 -4.98 21.72
CA ASN A 138 0.00 -3.66 22.22
C ASN A 138 0.03 -2.62 21.11
N ARG A 139 -0.77 -1.56 21.27
CA ARG A 139 -0.78 -0.43 20.36
C ARG A 139 0.19 0.64 20.86
N ALA A 140 0.92 1.25 19.95
CA ALA A 140 1.92 2.26 20.24
C ALA A 140 1.77 3.51 19.34
N GLY A 141 2.41 4.59 19.76
CA GLY A 141 2.40 5.87 19.04
C GLY A 141 1.15 6.71 19.32
N ALA A 142 1.17 7.95 18.85
CA ALA A 142 0.03 8.86 18.98
C ALA A 142 -1.19 8.28 18.23
N GLY A 143 -2.31 8.09 18.93
CA GLY A 143 -3.51 7.47 18.39
C GLY A 143 -3.46 5.95 18.29
N GLY A 144 -2.42 5.28 18.82
CA GLY A 144 -2.36 3.82 18.87
C GLY A 144 -2.27 3.15 17.48
N ILE A 145 -1.64 3.80 16.50
CA ILE A 145 -1.60 3.38 15.09
C ILE A 145 -0.51 2.38 14.75
N HIS A 146 0.36 2.06 15.71
CA HIS A 146 1.44 1.07 15.53
C HIS A 146 1.12 -0.17 16.33
N LEU A 147 1.36 -1.35 15.75
CA LEU A 147 1.23 -2.62 16.42
C LEU A 147 2.60 -3.11 16.88
N CYS A 148 2.77 -3.32 18.19
CA CYS A 148 3.95 -3.95 18.78
C CYS A 148 3.56 -5.32 19.32
N PHE A 149 4.39 -6.34 19.09
CA PHE A 149 4.16 -7.70 19.57
C PHE A 149 5.46 -8.52 19.63
N MET A 150 5.39 -9.67 20.24
CA MET A 150 6.45 -10.69 20.18
C MET A 150 6.03 -11.75 19.16
N ALA A 151 6.74 -11.84 18.03
CA ALA A 151 6.60 -12.99 17.12
C ALA A 151 7.20 -14.21 17.77
N SER A 152 6.46 -15.33 17.85
CA SER A 152 6.91 -16.54 18.54
C SER A 152 6.53 -17.80 17.76
N ASP A 153 7.48 -18.71 17.60
CA ASP A 153 7.30 -20.07 17.07
C ASP A 153 7.15 -21.13 18.17
N GLY A 154 7.08 -20.69 19.44
CA GLY A 154 7.04 -21.56 20.62
C GLY A 154 8.41 -21.85 21.22
N VAL A 155 9.48 -21.74 20.45
CA VAL A 155 10.88 -21.95 20.89
C VAL A 155 11.61 -20.62 20.99
N SER A 156 11.53 -19.83 19.94
CA SER A 156 12.13 -18.51 19.83
C SER A 156 11.08 -17.40 19.85
N SER A 157 11.50 -16.21 20.26
CA SER A 157 10.63 -15.03 20.23
C SER A 157 11.42 -13.78 19.89
N VAL A 158 10.93 -12.98 18.95
CA VAL A 158 11.58 -11.75 18.50
C VAL A 158 10.61 -10.56 18.60
N ALA A 159 11.08 -9.45 19.16
CA ALA A 159 10.31 -8.21 19.25
C ALA A 159 9.98 -7.67 17.85
N SER A 160 8.74 -7.28 17.63
CA SER A 160 8.21 -6.90 16.33
C SER A 160 7.44 -5.62 16.43
N ILE A 161 7.53 -4.79 15.40
CA ILE A 161 6.73 -3.57 15.27
C ILE A 161 6.24 -3.41 13.83
N MET A 162 4.95 -3.14 13.67
CA MET A 162 4.35 -2.71 12.41
C MET A 162 3.91 -1.26 12.54
N PHE A 163 4.56 -0.38 11.79
CA PHE A 163 4.20 1.04 11.77
C PHE A 163 2.95 1.27 10.93
N ARG A 164 1.97 2.01 11.51
CA ARG A 164 0.69 2.30 10.86
C ARG A 164 0.01 1.03 10.36
N ALA A 165 -0.13 0.07 11.28
CA ALA A 165 -0.72 -1.22 10.96
C ALA A 165 -2.12 -1.04 10.36
N PRO A 166 -2.37 -1.56 9.14
CA PRO A 166 -3.72 -1.62 8.60
C PRO A 166 -4.55 -2.54 9.48
N HIS A 167 -5.84 -2.28 9.59
CA HIS A 167 -6.77 -3.12 10.36
C HIS A 167 -6.25 -3.51 11.77
N ILE A 168 -5.65 -2.52 12.48
CA ILE A 168 -4.97 -2.75 13.76
C ILE A 168 -5.88 -3.39 14.82
N ASP A 169 -7.19 -3.18 14.74
CA ASP A 169 -8.17 -3.82 15.64
C ASP A 169 -8.19 -5.33 15.42
N VAL A 170 -8.24 -5.78 14.16
CA VAL A 170 -8.18 -7.20 13.79
C VAL A 170 -6.85 -7.80 14.24
N ALA A 171 -5.73 -7.15 13.89
CA ALA A 171 -4.41 -7.62 14.24
C ALA A 171 -4.17 -7.72 15.75
N ALA A 172 -4.77 -6.81 16.54
CA ALA A 172 -4.64 -6.80 17.99
C ALA A 172 -5.40 -7.96 18.66
N ASP A 173 -6.49 -8.41 18.07
CA ASP A 173 -7.38 -9.42 18.66
C ASP A 173 -7.20 -10.83 18.04
N TYR A 174 -6.42 -10.95 16.94
CA TYR A 174 -6.23 -12.22 16.25
C TYR A 174 -5.29 -13.18 17.00
N ASP A 175 -5.77 -14.35 17.37
CA ASP A 175 -5.05 -15.36 18.14
C ASP A 175 -4.48 -16.54 17.31
N GLY A 176 -4.78 -16.59 16.02
CA GLY A 176 -4.31 -17.62 15.09
C GLY A 176 -2.82 -17.50 14.72
N ALA A 177 -2.36 -18.45 13.91
CA ALA A 177 -1.02 -18.40 13.32
C ALA A 177 -0.99 -17.42 12.15
N VAL A 178 0.11 -16.69 12.03
CA VAL A 178 0.35 -15.73 10.95
C VAL A 178 1.67 -16.00 10.25
N ASP A 179 1.75 -15.57 8.99
CA ASP A 179 3.00 -15.38 8.29
C ASP A 179 3.37 -13.90 8.33
N ILE A 180 4.61 -13.59 8.59
CA ILE A 180 5.07 -12.21 8.77
C ILE A 180 6.16 -11.91 7.75
N VAL A 181 5.98 -10.81 7.00
CA VAL A 181 6.99 -10.24 6.11
C VAL A 181 7.64 -9.04 6.80
N PHE A 182 8.97 -9.01 6.83
CA PHE A 182 9.69 -8.02 7.63
C PHE A 182 11.09 -7.70 7.10
N GLU A 183 11.61 -6.53 7.48
CA GLU A 183 13.04 -6.24 7.55
C GLU A 183 13.52 -6.50 8.96
N ALA A 184 14.68 -7.12 9.11
CA ALA A 184 15.29 -7.33 10.44
C ALA A 184 16.36 -6.24 10.70
N VAL A 185 16.43 -5.79 11.95
CA VAL A 185 17.41 -4.81 12.41
C VAL A 185 17.94 -5.16 13.81
N ASN A 186 19.15 -4.75 14.11
CA ASN A 186 19.67 -4.73 15.46
C ASN A 186 19.24 -3.43 16.14
N GLU A 187 18.46 -3.49 17.21
CA GLU A 187 18.07 -2.35 18.04
C GLU A 187 18.90 -2.32 19.32
N THR A 188 19.61 -1.23 19.55
CA THR A 188 20.40 -1.04 20.79
C THR A 188 19.63 -0.13 21.74
N TRP A 189 19.27 -0.66 22.90
CA TRP A 189 18.61 0.08 23.97
C TRP A 189 19.36 -0.15 25.28
N GLN A 190 19.74 0.92 25.96
CA GLN A 190 20.51 0.87 27.23
C GLN A 190 21.74 -0.04 27.18
N GLY A 191 22.48 0.02 26.07
CA GLY A 191 23.70 -0.77 25.86
C GLY A 191 23.46 -2.26 25.55
N ARG A 192 22.22 -2.69 25.37
CA ARG A 192 21.88 -4.06 24.96
C ARG A 192 21.35 -4.06 23.53
N THR A 193 22.00 -4.81 22.67
CA THR A 193 21.57 -4.99 21.28
C THR A 193 20.74 -6.26 21.15
N LYS A 194 19.56 -6.13 20.55
CA LYS A 194 18.63 -7.23 20.29
C LYS A 194 18.06 -7.11 18.88
N PRO A 195 17.80 -8.27 18.22
CA PRO A 195 17.09 -8.26 16.95
C PRO A 195 15.65 -7.76 17.13
N LYS A 196 15.16 -7.05 16.12
CA LYS A 196 13.80 -6.55 16.03
C LYS A 196 13.27 -6.69 14.61
N LEU A 197 12.01 -7.12 14.47
CA LEU A 197 11.33 -7.22 13.18
C LEU A 197 10.60 -5.90 12.89
N MET A 198 10.96 -5.28 11.78
CA MET A 198 10.26 -4.14 11.21
C MET A 198 9.23 -4.67 10.23
N VAL A 199 8.05 -5.01 10.73
CA VAL A 199 7.02 -5.72 9.99
C VAL A 199 6.46 -4.85 8.86
N LYS A 200 6.35 -5.44 7.68
CA LYS A 200 5.79 -4.83 6.47
C LYS A 200 4.41 -5.36 6.18
N ASP A 201 4.19 -6.66 6.43
CA ASP A 201 2.92 -7.32 6.18
C ASP A 201 2.68 -8.49 7.15
N ILE A 202 1.40 -8.79 7.38
CA ILE A 202 0.94 -9.91 8.20
C ILE A 202 -0.14 -10.65 7.41
N LEU A 203 0.12 -11.93 7.10
CA LEU A 203 -0.79 -12.82 6.39
C LEU A 203 -1.46 -13.75 7.41
N TYR A 204 -2.76 -13.64 7.57
CA TYR A 204 -3.56 -14.44 8.48
C TYR A 204 -3.86 -15.81 7.85
N ARG A 205 -3.63 -16.91 8.60
CA ARG A 205 -3.77 -18.27 8.03
C ARG A 205 -5.18 -18.85 8.13
N ASP A 206 -5.95 -18.40 9.08
CA ASP A 206 -7.27 -18.95 9.43
C ASP A 206 -8.39 -17.92 9.22
N THR A 207 -8.22 -16.95 8.33
CA THR A 207 -9.35 -16.13 7.90
C THR A 207 -10.25 -17.00 7.03
N PRO A 208 -11.54 -17.17 7.37
CA PRO A 208 -12.51 -17.72 6.45
C PRO A 208 -12.49 -16.91 5.15
N GLU A 209 -12.83 -17.55 4.03
CA GLU A 209 -12.84 -16.96 2.68
C GLU A 209 -13.82 -15.77 2.51
N ASP A 210 -14.24 -15.14 3.61
CA ASP A 210 -15.25 -14.06 3.67
C ASP A 210 -14.69 -12.68 3.27
N GLU A 211 -13.42 -12.54 2.86
CA GLU A 211 -12.91 -11.26 2.34
C GLU A 211 -13.44 -10.92 0.94
N GLU A 212 -13.94 -11.89 0.16
CA GLU A 212 -14.62 -11.58 -1.10
C GLU A 212 -15.90 -10.75 -0.89
N ASP A 213 -16.64 -10.97 0.22
CA ASP A 213 -17.86 -10.23 0.56
C ASP A 213 -17.60 -8.74 0.86
N LEU A 214 -16.42 -8.38 1.39
CA LEU A 214 -16.12 -6.97 1.70
C LEU A 214 -15.87 -6.13 0.43
N PHE A 215 -15.35 -6.75 -0.63
CA PHE A 215 -15.14 -6.10 -1.93
C PHE A 215 -16.44 -6.04 -2.75
N GLU A 216 -17.33 -7.03 -2.63
CA GLU A 216 -18.67 -6.95 -3.24
C GLU A 216 -19.50 -5.82 -2.63
N ASP A 217 -19.44 -5.62 -1.32
CA ASP A 217 -20.19 -4.57 -0.61
C ASP A 217 -19.72 -3.16 -1.02
N LEU A 218 -18.41 -2.95 -1.23
CA LEU A 218 -17.87 -1.68 -1.73
C LEU A 218 -18.24 -1.42 -3.20
N SER A 219 -18.33 -2.44 -4.04
CA SER A 219 -18.78 -2.28 -5.43
C SER A 219 -20.27 -1.98 -5.52
N GLN A 220 -21.09 -2.54 -4.63
CA GLN A 220 -22.52 -2.24 -4.52
C GLN A 220 -22.78 -0.82 -4.00
N VAL A 221 -21.97 -0.32 -3.06
CA VAL A 221 -22.07 1.07 -2.56
C VAL A 221 -21.72 2.10 -3.65
N LEU A 222 -20.77 1.79 -4.53
CA LEU A 222 -20.40 2.66 -5.64
C LEU A 222 -21.46 2.67 -6.75
N VAL A 223 -22.11 1.55 -7.02
CA VAL A 223 -23.22 1.45 -7.98
C VAL A 223 -24.49 2.13 -7.43
N ALA A 224 -24.78 2.03 -6.15
CA ALA A 224 -25.92 2.70 -5.51
C ALA A 224 -25.82 4.23 -5.52
N GLN A 225 -24.60 4.79 -5.47
CA GLN A 225 -24.38 6.23 -5.59
C GLN A 225 -24.52 6.77 -7.02
N SER A 226 -24.31 5.94 -8.04
CA SER A 226 -24.51 6.33 -9.44
C SER A 226 -25.99 6.32 -9.84
N THR A 227 -26.79 5.40 -9.32
CA THR A 227 -28.22 5.28 -9.59
C THR A 227 -29.07 6.33 -8.87
N SER A 228 -28.61 6.91 -7.77
CA SER A 228 -29.34 7.96 -7.03
C SER A 228 -29.29 9.34 -7.69
N LYS A 229 -28.50 9.54 -8.75
CA LYS A 229 -28.42 10.80 -9.49
C LYS A 229 -29.34 10.89 -10.71
N GLU A 230 -29.88 9.76 -11.18
CA GLU A 230 -30.77 9.76 -12.35
C GLU A 230 -32.26 9.95 -12.03
N THR A 231 -32.67 9.93 -10.76
CA THR A 231 -34.10 9.99 -10.37
C THR A 231 -34.60 11.37 -9.93
N VAL A 232 -33.82 12.44 -10.10
CA VAL A 232 -34.25 13.81 -9.68
C VAL A 232 -34.58 14.75 -10.84
N SER A 233 -34.56 14.30 -12.10
CA SER A 233 -34.84 15.19 -13.26
C SER A 233 -36.18 14.99 -13.98
N GLU A 234 -37.13 14.25 -13.39
CA GLU A 234 -38.48 14.12 -14.02
C GLU A 234 -39.61 14.40 -13.02
N VAL A 235 -39.73 15.60 -12.49
CA VAL A 235 -41.05 16.13 -12.01
C VAL A 235 -41.00 17.64 -12.06
N SER A 236 -41.31 18.24 -13.20
CA SER A 236 -42.02 19.50 -13.29
C SER A 236 -42.23 19.91 -14.75
N GLU A 237 -43.33 19.46 -15.34
CA GLU A 237 -44.09 20.17 -16.38
C GLU A 237 -45.43 19.49 -16.56
N THR A 238 -46.48 20.12 -16.10
CA THR A 238 -47.78 20.22 -16.77
C THR A 238 -48.88 20.70 -15.78
N PRO A 239 -49.93 21.36 -16.27
CA PRO A 239 -50.01 22.64 -16.98
C PRO A 239 -50.60 23.75 -16.12
#